data_3adaaa8fb1873beab8837f4d9dc9ff53
#
_entry.id   3adaaa8fb1873beab8837f4d9dc9ff53
#
_cell.length_a   1.000
_cell.length_b   1.000
_cell.length_c   1.000
_cell.angle_alpha   90.00
_cell.angle_beta   90.00
_cell.angle_gamma   90.00
#
_symmetry.space_group_name_H-M   'P 1'
#
loop_
_entity.id
_entity.type
_entity.pdbx_description
1 polymer ?
#
loop_
_entity_poly.entity_id
_entity_poly.type
_entity_poly.pdbx_seq_one_letter_code
_entity_poly.pdbx_strand_id
1 'polypeptide(L)'
;GIRDRSPSRGLADVYKRQVLLLTIGAGGGLKQTLLDAGVSQTISKVAEGAHMPYLLLAWLIAVALRQATGSATVATTTTAGILAPMMAGLAATQSSLVALAIGAGSVFFCHVNDAGFWMVREYFGLQLKQTIWVWSVLQTIVSVVGLIGTLLLWHFLT
;
A
#
# COMPACT_ATOMS: atom_id res chain seq x y z
N GLY A 1 -34.29 15.20 26.25
CA GLY A 1 -33.75 15.92 25.12
C GLY A 1 -33.42 14.99 23.98
N ILE A 2 -34.22 14.99 22.93
CA ILE A 2 -33.94 14.29 21.66
C ILE A 2 -32.72 14.97 21.06
N ARG A 3 -31.58 14.29 21.06
CA ARG A 3 -30.40 14.76 20.34
C ARG A 3 -30.71 14.78 18.85
N ASP A 4 -30.76 15.95 18.29
CA ASP A 4 -30.94 16.25 16.87
C ASP A 4 -29.80 15.57 16.10
N ARG A 5 -30.06 14.37 15.60
CA ARG A 5 -29.16 13.71 14.62
C ARG A 5 -29.46 14.33 13.28
N SER A 6 -28.75 15.39 12.94
CA SER A 6 -28.94 16.02 11.64
C SER A 6 -28.78 14.95 10.53
N PRO A 7 -29.74 14.86 9.60
CA PRO A 7 -29.70 13.89 8.48
C PRO A 7 -28.41 13.92 7.66
N SER A 8 -27.78 15.10 7.60
CA SER A 8 -26.50 15.31 6.91
C SER A 8 -25.31 14.49 7.47
N ARG A 9 -25.29 14.19 8.78
CA ARG A 9 -24.24 13.35 9.38
C ARG A 9 -24.37 11.88 8.96
N GLY A 10 -25.60 11.37 8.89
CA GLY A 10 -25.86 9.99 8.46
C GLY A 10 -25.46 9.78 7.00
N LEU A 11 -25.77 10.72 6.12
CA LEU A 11 -25.38 10.66 4.70
C LEU A 11 -23.86 10.72 4.53
N ALA A 12 -23.15 11.60 5.24
CA ALA A 12 -21.69 11.68 5.18
C ALA A 12 -21.01 10.37 5.62
N ASP A 13 -21.55 9.69 6.63
CA ASP A 13 -21.03 8.39 7.08
C ASP A 13 -21.32 7.27 6.07
N VAL A 14 -22.46 7.29 5.39
CA VAL A 14 -22.79 6.36 4.30
C VAL A 14 -21.83 6.55 3.13
N TYR A 15 -21.57 7.79 2.69
CA TYR A 15 -20.63 8.07 1.59
C TYR A 15 -19.22 7.61 1.93
N LYS A 16 -18.73 7.84 3.14
CA LYS A 16 -17.42 7.37 3.58
C LYS A 16 -17.30 5.84 3.51
N ARG A 17 -18.33 5.12 3.95
CA ARG A 17 -18.36 3.65 3.88
C ARG A 17 -18.44 3.15 2.45
N GLN A 18 -19.20 3.80 1.57
CA GLN A 18 -19.28 3.44 0.15
C GLN A 18 -17.93 3.58 -0.55
N VAL A 19 -17.22 4.69 -0.32
CA VAL A 19 -15.87 4.90 -0.88
C VAL A 19 -14.91 3.82 -0.41
N LEU A 20 -14.93 3.45 0.87
CA LEU A 20 -14.09 2.37 1.40
C LEU A 20 -14.41 1.02 0.74
N LEU A 21 -15.69 0.66 0.65
CA LEU A 21 -16.12 -0.60 0.02
C LEU A 21 -15.75 -0.65 -1.47
N LEU A 22 -15.94 0.46 -2.19
CA LEU A 22 -15.55 0.55 -3.60
C LEU A 22 -14.03 0.44 -3.78
N THR A 23 -13.25 1.10 -2.92
CA THR A 23 -11.78 1.04 -2.98
C THR A 23 -11.27 -0.37 -2.71
N ILE A 24 -11.80 -1.03 -1.67
CA ILE A 24 -11.43 -2.41 -1.34
C ILE A 24 -11.88 -3.37 -2.45
N GLY A 25 -13.09 -3.21 -2.95
CA GLY A 25 -13.62 -4.02 -4.05
C GLY A 25 -12.84 -3.86 -5.34
N ALA A 26 -12.51 -2.61 -5.72
CA ALA A 26 -11.68 -2.32 -6.89
C ALA A 26 -10.26 -2.91 -6.75
N GLY A 27 -9.66 -2.79 -5.56
CA GLY A 27 -8.36 -3.43 -5.27
C GLY A 27 -8.42 -4.95 -5.35
N GLY A 28 -9.50 -5.55 -4.85
CA GLY A 28 -9.75 -6.98 -4.97
C GLY A 28 -9.94 -7.43 -6.42
N GLY A 29 -10.68 -6.69 -7.23
CA GLY A 29 -10.86 -6.94 -8.66
C GLY A 29 -9.54 -6.83 -9.42
N LEU A 30 -8.76 -5.78 -9.20
CA LEU A 30 -7.42 -5.65 -9.80
C LEU A 30 -6.51 -6.81 -9.42
N LYS A 31 -6.47 -7.16 -8.12
CA LYS A 31 -5.73 -8.35 -7.65
C LYS A 31 -6.13 -9.59 -8.45
N GLN A 32 -7.44 -9.89 -8.55
CA GLN A 32 -7.92 -11.10 -9.23
C GLN A 32 -7.52 -11.09 -10.71
N THR A 33 -7.69 -9.97 -11.40
CA THR A 33 -7.27 -9.81 -12.80
C THR A 33 -5.77 -10.10 -13.00
N LEU A 34 -4.92 -9.60 -12.08
CA LEU A 34 -3.47 -9.84 -12.14
C LEU A 34 -3.12 -11.31 -11.85
N LEU A 35 -3.84 -11.96 -10.95
CA LEU A 35 -3.66 -13.38 -10.67
C LEU A 35 -4.06 -14.23 -11.89
N ASP A 36 -5.21 -13.96 -12.49
CA ASP A 36 -5.72 -14.66 -13.68
C ASP A 36 -4.80 -14.44 -14.90
N ALA A 37 -4.16 -13.28 -15.00
CA ALA A 37 -3.15 -12.96 -16.01
C ALA A 37 -1.78 -13.64 -15.77
N GLY A 38 -1.62 -14.43 -14.71
CA GLY A 38 -0.38 -15.15 -14.42
C GLY A 38 0.76 -14.27 -13.88
N VAL A 39 0.45 -13.08 -13.36
CA VAL A 39 1.45 -12.15 -12.85
C VAL A 39 2.20 -12.74 -11.65
N SER A 40 1.53 -13.47 -10.76
CA SER A 40 2.20 -14.12 -9.61
C SER A 40 3.28 -15.09 -10.05
N GLN A 41 2.99 -15.95 -11.06
CA GLN A 41 3.93 -16.92 -11.58
C GLN A 41 5.13 -16.25 -12.25
N THR A 42 4.89 -15.17 -12.97
CA THR A 42 5.95 -14.37 -13.61
C THR A 42 6.87 -13.74 -12.57
N ILE A 43 6.29 -13.16 -11.52
CA ILE A 43 7.04 -12.55 -10.41
C ILE A 43 7.86 -13.62 -9.67
N SER A 44 7.28 -14.80 -9.40
CA SER A 44 8.01 -15.90 -8.76
C SER A 44 9.25 -16.32 -9.56
N LYS A 45 9.09 -16.51 -10.88
CA LYS A 45 10.22 -16.84 -11.76
C LYS A 45 11.31 -15.79 -11.78
N VAL A 46 10.92 -14.51 -11.84
CA VAL A 46 11.87 -13.38 -11.81
C VAL A 46 12.59 -13.31 -10.45
N ALA A 47 11.87 -13.51 -9.35
CA ALA A 47 12.43 -13.49 -8.00
C ALA A 47 13.45 -14.63 -7.78
N GLU A 48 13.12 -15.84 -8.22
CA GLU A 48 14.00 -17.01 -8.15
C GLU A 48 15.26 -16.80 -9.00
N GLY A 49 15.10 -16.29 -10.23
CA GLY A 49 16.22 -16.01 -11.12
C GLY A 49 17.14 -14.89 -10.65
N ALA A 50 16.61 -13.90 -9.96
CA ALA A 50 17.36 -12.75 -9.44
C ALA A 50 17.94 -12.98 -8.02
N HIS A 51 17.62 -14.09 -7.34
CA HIS A 51 17.99 -14.36 -5.95
C HIS A 51 17.63 -13.19 -5.02
N MET A 52 16.49 -12.52 -5.30
CA MET A 52 16.08 -11.31 -4.60
C MET A 52 15.43 -11.65 -3.24
N PRO A 53 15.82 -10.96 -2.16
CA PRO A 53 15.17 -11.14 -0.85
C PRO A 53 13.67 -10.86 -0.93
N TYR A 54 12.84 -11.71 -0.32
CA TYR A 54 11.37 -11.59 -0.31
C TYR A 54 10.88 -10.21 0.15
N LEU A 55 11.55 -9.61 1.13
CA LEU A 55 11.20 -8.29 1.64
C LEU A 55 11.37 -7.19 0.59
N LEU A 56 12.50 -7.22 -0.13
CA LEU A 56 12.78 -6.23 -1.17
C LEU A 56 11.81 -6.39 -2.33
N LEU A 57 11.53 -7.63 -2.74
CA LEU A 57 10.56 -7.93 -3.78
C LEU A 57 9.16 -7.42 -3.40
N ALA A 58 8.71 -7.71 -2.18
CA ALA A 58 7.42 -7.28 -1.67
C ALA A 58 7.31 -5.75 -1.64
N TRP A 59 8.35 -5.07 -1.19
CA TRP A 59 8.42 -3.62 -1.17
C TRP A 59 8.38 -3.02 -2.58
N LEU A 60 9.17 -3.56 -3.53
CA LEU A 60 9.22 -3.06 -4.92
C LEU A 60 7.88 -3.22 -5.65
N ILE A 61 7.19 -4.34 -5.48
CA ILE A 61 5.87 -4.55 -6.08
C ILE A 61 4.86 -3.57 -5.48
N ALA A 62 4.87 -3.39 -4.16
CA ALA A 62 4.01 -2.43 -3.49
C ALA A 62 4.28 -1.00 -3.97
N VAL A 63 5.55 -0.60 -4.13
CA VAL A 63 5.94 0.70 -4.71
C VAL A 63 5.42 0.86 -6.13
N ALA A 64 5.63 -0.13 -7.00
CA ALA A 64 5.18 -0.08 -8.39
C ALA A 64 3.65 0.10 -8.49
N LEU A 65 2.89 -0.70 -7.73
CA LEU A 65 1.43 -0.59 -7.67
C LEU A 65 0.98 0.73 -7.03
N ARG A 66 1.68 1.21 -6.02
CA ARG A 66 1.43 2.51 -5.39
C ARG A 66 1.55 3.65 -6.41
N GLN A 67 2.63 3.65 -7.19
CA GLN A 67 2.86 4.68 -8.22
C GLN A 67 1.82 4.60 -9.35
N ALA A 68 1.43 3.39 -9.75
CA ALA A 68 0.45 3.19 -10.81
C ALA A 68 -0.98 3.57 -10.39
N THR A 69 -1.39 3.22 -9.17
CA THR A 69 -2.80 3.34 -8.72
C THR A 69 -3.07 4.60 -7.90
N GLY A 70 -2.07 5.20 -7.30
CA GLY A 70 -2.22 6.31 -6.35
C GLY A 70 -2.86 5.91 -5.01
N SER A 71 -3.13 4.63 -4.76
CA SER A 71 -3.82 4.16 -3.56
C SER A 71 -2.97 3.19 -2.76
N ALA A 72 -2.65 3.57 -1.52
CA ALA A 72 -1.93 2.68 -0.59
C ALA A 72 -2.73 1.40 -0.30
N THR A 73 -4.05 1.50 -0.12
CA THR A 73 -4.92 0.36 0.14
C THR A 73 -4.91 -0.63 -1.02
N VAL A 74 -5.05 -0.14 -2.27
CA VAL A 74 -5.00 -0.97 -3.48
C VAL A 74 -3.62 -1.61 -3.61
N ALA A 75 -2.55 -0.84 -3.45
CA ALA A 75 -1.18 -1.35 -3.52
C ALA A 75 -0.93 -2.46 -2.49
N THR A 76 -1.32 -2.26 -1.23
CA THR A 76 -1.15 -3.24 -0.15
C THR A 76 -1.92 -4.53 -0.42
N THR A 77 -3.23 -4.42 -0.69
CA THR A 77 -4.09 -5.60 -0.88
C THR A 77 -3.73 -6.40 -2.12
N THR A 78 -3.39 -5.70 -3.21
CA THR A 78 -2.99 -6.35 -4.46
C THR A 78 -1.64 -7.04 -4.31
N THR A 79 -0.63 -6.36 -3.73
CA THR A 79 0.70 -6.96 -3.48
C THR A 79 0.59 -8.19 -2.59
N ALA A 80 -0.13 -8.09 -1.47
CA ALA A 80 -0.34 -9.22 -0.57
C ALA A 80 -0.99 -10.42 -1.28
N GLY A 81 -1.97 -10.16 -2.14
CA GLY A 81 -2.61 -11.21 -2.92
C GLY A 81 -1.71 -11.86 -3.97
N ILE A 82 -0.87 -11.07 -4.65
CA ILE A 82 0.11 -11.58 -5.63
C ILE A 82 1.15 -12.48 -4.94
N LEU A 83 1.64 -12.07 -3.76
CA LEU A 83 2.67 -12.78 -3.03
C LEU A 83 2.14 -13.91 -2.14
N ALA A 84 0.84 -13.99 -1.88
CA ALA A 84 0.26 -15.00 -1.00
C ALA A 84 0.68 -16.44 -1.31
N PRO A 85 0.74 -16.89 -2.58
CA PRO A 85 1.21 -18.24 -2.90
C PRO A 85 2.66 -18.50 -2.51
N MET A 86 3.53 -17.47 -2.64
CA MET A 86 4.95 -17.56 -2.28
C MET A 86 5.16 -17.58 -0.77
N MET A 87 4.24 -16.99 -0.01
CA MET A 87 4.30 -16.89 1.44
C MET A 87 3.78 -18.14 2.17
N ALA A 88 3.12 -19.05 1.48
CA ALA A 88 2.46 -20.23 2.08
C ALA A 88 3.43 -21.17 2.84
N GLY A 89 4.73 -21.14 2.52
CA GLY A 89 5.76 -21.93 3.19
C GLY A 89 6.58 -21.17 4.24
N LEU A 90 6.32 -19.89 4.46
CA LEU A 90 7.08 -19.06 5.39
C LEU A 90 6.60 -19.23 6.84
N ALA A 91 7.51 -19.11 7.80
CA ALA A 91 7.16 -19.02 9.22
C ALA A 91 6.31 -17.76 9.47
N ALA A 92 5.50 -17.76 10.54
CA ALA A 92 4.62 -16.65 10.90
C ALA A 92 5.37 -15.32 11.04
N THR A 93 6.56 -15.33 11.66
CA THR A 93 7.43 -14.17 11.79
C THR A 93 7.87 -13.61 10.43
N GLN A 94 8.29 -14.48 9.51
CA GLN A 94 8.71 -14.12 8.16
C GLN A 94 7.55 -13.50 7.37
N SER A 95 6.37 -14.12 7.41
CA SER A 95 5.17 -13.61 6.77
C SER A 95 4.76 -12.24 7.31
N SER A 96 4.90 -12.00 8.62
CA SER A 96 4.64 -10.71 9.25
C SER A 96 5.61 -9.63 8.77
N LEU A 97 6.89 -9.96 8.62
CA LEU A 97 7.90 -9.03 8.11
C LEU A 97 7.66 -8.69 6.63
N VAL A 98 7.22 -9.67 5.82
CA VAL A 98 6.82 -9.39 4.43
C VAL A 98 5.61 -8.46 4.39
N ALA A 99 4.61 -8.66 5.26
CA ALA A 99 3.47 -7.75 5.36
C ALA A 99 3.88 -6.32 5.76
N LEU A 100 4.85 -6.16 6.66
CA LEU A 100 5.43 -4.85 7.02
C LEU A 100 6.16 -4.21 5.83
N ALA A 101 6.92 -4.97 5.05
CA ALA A 101 7.60 -4.48 3.84
C ALA A 101 6.59 -4.01 2.78
N ILE A 102 5.49 -4.75 2.58
CA ILE A 102 4.37 -4.34 1.71
C ILE A 102 3.78 -3.02 2.19
N GLY A 103 3.51 -2.90 3.48
CA GLY A 103 3.00 -1.66 4.09
C GLY A 103 3.94 -0.48 3.87
N ALA A 104 5.24 -0.67 4.11
CA ALA A 104 6.26 0.34 3.84
C ALA A 104 6.30 0.76 2.37
N GLY A 105 6.23 -0.18 1.42
CA GLY A 105 6.21 0.12 -0.01
C GLY A 105 4.95 0.86 -0.45
N SER A 106 3.80 0.55 0.15
CA SER A 106 2.51 1.14 -0.22
C SER A 106 2.38 2.63 0.08
N VAL A 107 3.24 3.20 0.90
CA VAL A 107 3.25 4.63 1.20
C VAL A 107 4.32 5.41 0.44
N PHE A 108 5.14 4.74 -0.38
CA PHE A 108 6.23 5.36 -1.11
C PHE A 108 5.74 6.51 -2.01
N PHE A 109 6.42 7.64 -1.94
CA PHE A 109 6.28 8.81 -2.80
C PHE A 109 4.83 9.17 -3.19
N CYS A 110 4.00 9.48 -2.19
CA CYS A 110 2.64 9.96 -2.39
C CYS A 110 2.64 11.27 -3.22
N HIS A 111 2.00 11.27 -4.40
CA HIS A 111 2.01 12.41 -5.32
C HIS A 111 0.62 12.72 -5.88
N VAL A 112 0.54 13.48 -6.96
CA VAL A 112 -0.70 14.06 -7.51
C VAL A 112 -1.81 13.07 -7.89
N ASN A 113 -1.49 11.77 -8.00
CA ASN A 113 -2.48 10.72 -8.26
C ASN A 113 -3.19 10.21 -6.99
N ASP A 114 -2.81 10.69 -5.80
CA ASP A 114 -3.35 10.28 -4.51
C ASP A 114 -4.26 11.36 -3.92
N ALA A 115 -5.45 10.95 -3.48
CA ALA A 115 -6.39 11.84 -2.79
C ALA A 115 -5.80 12.44 -1.50
N GLY A 116 -4.97 11.66 -0.75
CA GLY A 116 -4.29 12.12 0.46
C GLY A 116 -3.32 13.28 0.20
N PHE A 117 -2.65 13.28 -0.97
CA PHE A 117 -1.80 14.38 -1.38
C PHE A 117 -2.58 15.71 -1.49
N TRP A 118 -3.75 15.67 -2.13
CA TRP A 118 -4.61 16.84 -2.29
C TRP A 118 -5.24 17.28 -0.99
N MET A 119 -5.61 16.33 -0.11
CA MET A 119 -6.13 16.64 1.22
C MET A 119 -5.08 17.39 2.07
N VAL A 120 -3.84 16.92 2.10
CA VAL A 120 -2.75 17.60 2.82
C VAL A 120 -2.52 19.00 2.26
N ARG A 121 -2.47 19.14 0.94
CA ARG A 121 -2.36 20.43 0.28
C ARG A 121 -3.44 21.41 0.72
N GLU A 122 -4.70 20.95 0.71
CA GLU A 122 -5.86 21.77 1.03
C GLU A 122 -5.91 22.15 2.52
N TYR A 123 -5.72 21.19 3.42
CA TYR A 123 -5.80 21.46 4.87
C TYR A 123 -4.68 22.37 5.38
N PHE A 124 -3.49 22.28 4.81
CA PHE A 124 -2.35 23.10 5.22
C PHE A 124 -2.13 24.33 4.34
N GLY A 125 -2.97 24.58 3.33
CA GLY A 125 -2.85 25.71 2.42
C GLY A 125 -1.54 25.74 1.63
N LEU A 126 -0.97 24.56 1.31
CA LEU A 126 0.33 24.45 0.66
C LEU A 126 0.23 24.67 -0.85
N GLN A 127 1.29 25.24 -1.43
CA GLN A 127 1.48 25.21 -2.88
C GLN A 127 1.86 23.79 -3.35
N LEU A 128 1.60 23.47 -4.62
CA LEU A 128 1.90 22.14 -5.19
C LEU A 128 3.35 21.73 -4.95
N LYS A 129 4.31 22.62 -5.21
CA LYS A 129 5.74 22.35 -4.99
C LYS A 129 6.05 22.07 -3.52
N GLN A 130 5.45 22.81 -2.61
CA GLN A 130 5.63 22.61 -1.17
C GLN A 130 5.06 21.27 -0.71
N THR A 131 3.89 20.87 -1.23
CA THR A 131 3.27 19.59 -0.91
C THR A 131 4.15 18.43 -1.36
N ILE A 132 4.73 18.50 -2.57
CA ILE A 132 5.67 17.48 -3.05
C ILE A 132 6.89 17.42 -2.11
N TRP A 133 7.49 18.55 -1.77
CA TRP A 133 8.68 18.57 -0.92
C TRP A 133 8.41 18.10 0.51
N VAL A 134 7.31 18.48 1.10
CA VAL A 134 7.01 18.13 2.49
C VAL A 134 6.38 16.74 2.55
N TRP A 135 5.29 16.51 1.84
CA TRP A 135 4.50 15.28 1.98
C TRP A 135 5.11 14.09 1.24
N SER A 136 5.43 14.26 -0.06
CA SER A 136 5.96 13.13 -0.85
C SER A 136 7.35 12.71 -0.36
N VAL A 137 8.22 13.65 0.02
CA VAL A 137 9.53 13.32 0.60
C VAL A 137 9.38 12.66 1.96
N LEU A 138 8.49 13.15 2.84
CA LEU A 138 8.22 12.53 4.13
C LEU A 138 7.75 11.08 3.96
N GLN A 139 6.79 10.84 3.08
CA GLN A 139 6.29 9.50 2.78
C GLN A 139 7.38 8.58 2.22
N THR A 140 8.27 9.11 1.39
CA THR A 140 9.43 8.37 0.88
C THR A 140 10.38 7.98 2.02
N ILE A 141 10.68 8.89 2.94
CA ILE A 141 11.51 8.60 4.11
C ILE A 141 10.86 7.50 4.95
N VAL A 142 9.56 7.61 5.26
CA VAL A 142 8.82 6.59 6.02
C VAL A 142 8.91 5.22 5.33
N SER A 143 8.72 5.17 4.02
CA SER A 143 8.80 3.95 3.23
C SER A 143 10.19 3.31 3.29
N VAL A 144 11.24 4.10 3.07
CA VAL A 144 12.63 3.60 3.06
C VAL A 144 13.07 3.17 4.46
N VAL A 145 12.77 3.98 5.49
CA VAL A 145 13.07 3.62 6.89
C VAL A 145 12.30 2.36 7.30
N GLY A 146 11.04 2.23 6.88
CA GLY A 146 10.24 1.03 7.08
C GLY A 146 10.87 -0.21 6.43
N LEU A 147 11.36 -0.11 5.20
CA LEU A 147 12.08 -1.21 4.55
C LEU A 147 13.37 -1.56 5.31
N ILE A 148 14.18 -0.56 5.66
CA ILE A 148 15.42 -0.80 6.42
C ILE A 148 15.09 -1.48 7.76
N GLY A 149 14.07 -1.00 8.48
CA GLY A 149 13.62 -1.60 9.74
C GLY A 149 13.20 -3.07 9.57
N THR A 150 12.44 -3.40 8.52
CA THR A 150 12.03 -4.78 8.25
C THR A 150 13.21 -5.67 7.85
N LEU A 151 14.19 -5.16 7.10
CA LEU A 151 15.40 -5.90 6.77
C LEU A 151 16.26 -6.17 8.00
N LEU A 152 16.41 -5.22 8.91
CA LEU A 152 17.10 -5.40 10.17
C LEU A 152 16.39 -6.45 11.04
N LEU A 153 15.08 -6.34 11.20
CA LEU A 153 14.29 -7.32 11.95
C LEU A 153 14.39 -8.72 11.35
N TRP A 154 14.40 -8.83 10.03
CA TRP A 154 14.61 -10.11 9.35
C TRP A 154 15.95 -10.71 9.73
N HIS A 155 17.02 -9.92 9.70
CA HIS A 155 18.37 -10.39 10.04
C HIS A 155 18.50 -10.87 11.50
N PHE A 156 17.76 -10.25 12.45
CA PHE A 156 17.83 -10.61 13.86
C PHE A 156 16.84 -11.69 14.30
N LEU A 157 15.75 -11.90 13.56
CA LEU A 157 14.65 -12.78 13.98
C LEU A 157 14.54 -14.06 13.14
N THR A 158 15.23 -14.13 12.01
CA THR A 158 15.19 -15.29 11.10
C THR A 158 16.58 -15.76 10.72
#